data_28803d520c88aa7af54eacbbefba71ae
#
_entry.id   28803d520c88aa7af54eacbbefba71ae
#
_cell.length_a   1.000
_cell.length_b   1.000
_cell.length_c   1.000
_cell.angle_alpha   90.00
_cell.angle_beta   90.00
_cell.angle_gamma   90.00
#
_symmetry.space_group_name_H-M   'P 1'
#
loop_
_entity.id
_entity.type
_entity.pdbx_description
1 polymer ?
#
loop_
_entity_poly.entity_id
_entity_poly.type
_entity_poly.pdbx_seq_one_letter_code
_entity_poly.pdbx_strand_id
1 'polypeptide(L)'
;MHRIAVLSLLVAAIGCKHEPKVDAALKSSVTESAPVTSASAGSPAPSAASPATSAAVDAGAPNTGSAEPDAPKKASAPDPHRYRWLGAENLKYPAAVESLEARFPTPPGYERVPVAPASFGEWLRGLPLAAASTPVVNNSGDTVYPADDPYVAAVIAIDVGAGDLQQSSDAVTRLHAEWLWASDRVDAISYRSASKLDMPFSRWAKGQRLLPSGPNVFWVVKGKPKDPTYSDFRQNIDAVMLWSNNVTLATRATHVSEPAQLTPGDFFLQTRGKGHAVLVLDVAQKPTGERVALLGQALQSPAQSLHVMRLGHATAWFSMRPPNPVLTPRGDEFSWADLERLEPKKDE
;
A
#
# COMPACT_ATOMS: atom_id res chain seq x y z
N MET A 1 26.86 -49.99 -14.62
CA MET A 1 26.00 -49.49 -15.68
C MET A 1 24.55 -49.64 -15.24
N HIS A 2 23.99 -48.60 -14.60
CA HIS A 2 22.55 -48.54 -14.30
C HIS A 2 22.07 -47.15 -14.67
N ARG A 3 21.23 -47.10 -15.69
CA ARG A 3 20.60 -45.88 -16.20
C ARG A 3 19.44 -45.50 -15.29
N ILE A 4 19.47 -44.34 -14.70
CA ILE A 4 18.36 -43.75 -13.98
C ILE A 4 17.52 -42.95 -14.99
N ALA A 5 16.28 -43.38 -15.18
CA ALA A 5 15.31 -42.69 -16.01
C ALA A 5 14.72 -41.52 -15.24
N VAL A 6 14.83 -40.35 -15.84
CA VAL A 6 14.16 -39.13 -15.37
C VAL A 6 12.74 -39.13 -15.88
N LEU A 7 11.78 -39.25 -14.98
CA LEU A 7 10.35 -39.20 -15.27
C LEU A 7 9.89 -37.73 -15.24
N SER A 8 9.76 -37.11 -16.41
CA SER A 8 9.15 -35.79 -16.57
C SER A 8 7.63 -35.93 -16.42
N LEU A 9 7.07 -35.32 -15.38
CA LEU A 9 5.62 -35.23 -15.21
C LEU A 9 5.09 -34.05 -16.04
N LEU A 10 4.43 -34.39 -17.14
CA LEU A 10 3.68 -33.46 -17.98
C LEU A 10 2.33 -33.18 -17.30
N VAL A 11 2.11 -31.95 -16.80
CA VAL A 11 0.78 -31.53 -16.33
C VAL A 11 -0.02 -31.09 -17.57
N ALA A 12 -0.98 -31.92 -17.98
CA ALA A 12 -1.93 -31.59 -19.02
C ALA A 12 -2.98 -30.60 -18.45
N ALA A 13 -3.01 -29.39 -18.98
CA ALA A 13 -4.10 -28.44 -18.77
C ALA A 13 -5.35 -28.91 -19.54
N ILE A 14 -6.37 -29.35 -18.82
CA ILE A 14 -7.70 -29.60 -19.39
C ILE A 14 -8.45 -28.26 -19.39
N GLY A 15 -8.49 -27.62 -20.56
CA GLY A 15 -9.33 -26.47 -20.82
C GLY A 15 -10.80 -26.89 -20.96
N CYS A 16 -11.64 -26.54 -20.02
CA CYS A 16 -13.09 -26.50 -20.21
C CYS A 16 -13.49 -25.09 -20.64
N LYS A 17 -13.67 -24.91 -21.95
CA LYS A 17 -14.43 -23.79 -22.50
C LYS A 17 -15.90 -24.01 -22.18
N HIS A 18 -16.48 -23.17 -21.34
CA HIS A 18 -17.93 -23.01 -21.26
C HIS A 18 -18.21 -21.51 -21.42
N GLU A 19 -18.60 -21.12 -22.61
CA GLU A 19 -19.23 -19.83 -22.90
C GLU A 19 -20.71 -19.94 -22.59
N PRO A 20 -21.31 -19.08 -21.77
CA PRO A 20 -22.75 -18.91 -21.78
C PRO A 20 -23.11 -17.89 -22.87
N LYS A 21 -23.92 -18.35 -23.84
CA LYS A 21 -24.65 -17.48 -24.74
C LYS A 21 -25.62 -16.63 -23.93
N VAL A 22 -25.48 -15.33 -24.03
CA VAL A 22 -26.53 -14.41 -23.58
C VAL A 22 -27.23 -13.89 -24.81
N ASP A 23 -28.53 -14.21 -24.91
CA ASP A 23 -29.43 -13.75 -25.94
C ASP A 23 -29.60 -12.22 -25.90
N ALA A 24 -29.52 -11.64 -27.06
CA ALA A 24 -29.80 -10.23 -27.31
C ALA A 24 -31.32 -10.01 -27.38
N ALA A 25 -31.87 -9.24 -26.47
CA ALA A 25 -33.11 -8.47 -26.71
C ALA A 25 -33.30 -7.46 -25.59
N LEU A 26 -33.05 -6.19 -25.86
CA LEU A 26 -33.99 -5.09 -25.71
C LEU A 26 -33.42 -3.81 -26.32
N LYS A 27 -34.08 -3.41 -27.42
CA LYS A 27 -33.87 -2.13 -28.09
C LYS A 27 -34.74 -1.07 -27.40
N SER A 28 -34.26 0.18 -27.52
CA SER A 28 -34.99 1.45 -27.54
C SER A 28 -35.35 2.05 -26.17
N SER A 29 -34.84 3.24 -25.81
CA SER A 29 -35.32 4.52 -26.37
C SER A 29 -34.29 5.64 -26.07
N VAL A 30 -33.85 6.26 -27.15
CA VAL A 30 -33.17 7.55 -27.15
C VAL A 30 -34.24 8.61 -26.98
N THR A 31 -34.07 9.48 -26.03
CA THR A 31 -34.78 10.80 -26.06
C THR A 31 -33.69 11.87 -26.00
N GLU A 32 -33.50 12.45 -27.15
CA GLU A 32 -32.75 13.65 -27.47
C GLU A 32 -33.43 14.86 -26.82
N SER A 33 -32.69 15.68 -26.12
CA SER A 33 -33.10 17.04 -25.81
C SER A 33 -31.94 17.98 -26.02
N ALA A 34 -32.15 18.89 -26.95
CA ALA A 34 -31.24 19.86 -27.50
C ALA A 34 -30.91 21.02 -26.53
N PRO A 35 -29.96 21.90 -26.92
CA PRO A 35 -29.17 22.75 -26.02
C PRO A 35 -29.85 24.08 -25.73
N VAL A 36 -29.58 24.64 -24.56
CA VAL A 36 -29.93 26.04 -24.25
C VAL A 36 -28.66 26.87 -24.22
N THR A 37 -28.66 27.84 -25.12
CA THR A 37 -27.66 28.88 -25.34
C THR A 37 -27.65 29.95 -24.25
N SER A 38 -26.43 30.35 -23.91
CA SER A 38 -25.91 31.69 -23.60
C SER A 38 -26.73 32.77 -22.93
N ALA A 39 -26.15 33.37 -21.89
CA ALA A 39 -26.04 34.84 -21.85
C ALA A 39 -24.87 35.29 -20.96
N SER A 40 -24.04 36.09 -21.55
CA SER A 40 -22.92 36.87 -21.04
C SER A 40 -23.44 38.14 -20.31
N ALA A 41 -22.80 38.54 -19.22
CA ALA A 41 -22.58 39.91 -18.72
C ALA A 41 -21.82 39.79 -17.41
N GLY A 42 -20.68 40.38 -17.18
CA GLY A 42 -20.21 41.70 -17.39
C GLY A 42 -19.42 42.05 -16.12
N SER A 43 -18.09 42.17 -16.21
CA SER A 43 -17.21 42.78 -15.17
C SER A 43 -17.65 44.22 -14.87
N PRO A 44 -17.28 44.75 -13.67
CA PRO A 44 -16.11 45.60 -13.65
C PRO A 44 -15.25 45.49 -12.38
N ALA A 45 -13.93 45.64 -12.53
CA ALA A 45 -13.06 46.21 -11.53
C ALA A 45 -13.19 47.77 -11.57
N PRO A 46 -12.94 48.45 -10.49
CA PRO A 46 -11.67 49.12 -10.31
C PRO A 46 -11.21 49.22 -8.84
N SER A 47 -10.03 49.46 -8.54
CA SER A 47 -9.18 50.64 -8.54
C SER A 47 -8.36 50.71 -7.23
N ALA A 48 -7.15 51.06 -7.41
CA ALA A 48 -6.07 51.30 -6.40
C ALA A 48 -6.34 52.45 -5.44
N ALA A 49 -5.75 52.34 -4.22
CA ALA A 49 -5.14 53.47 -3.51
C ALA A 49 -4.22 52.95 -2.41
N SER A 50 -2.94 53.22 -2.52
CA SER A 50 -1.96 53.50 -1.42
C SER A 50 -1.88 55.03 -1.29
N PRO A 51 -1.15 55.62 -0.32
CA PRO A 51 -0.39 55.18 0.86
C PRO A 51 -0.59 56.05 2.12
N ALA A 52 -0.04 55.68 3.26
CA ALA A 52 0.59 56.63 4.23
C ALA A 52 1.20 55.89 5.42
N THR A 53 2.47 55.92 5.54
CA THR A 53 3.38 56.65 6.48
C THR A 53 3.44 56.13 7.92
N SER A 54 4.61 55.53 8.21
CA SER A 54 5.56 55.79 9.31
C SER A 54 5.06 56.06 10.73
N ALA A 55 5.46 55.18 11.65
CA ALA A 55 6.07 55.58 12.94
C ALA A 55 6.92 54.42 13.49
N ALA A 56 8.20 54.69 13.62
CA ALA A 56 9.15 53.85 14.35
C ALA A 56 8.95 54.05 15.85
N VAL A 57 8.93 52.96 16.61
CA VAL A 57 9.24 52.94 18.03
C VAL A 57 10.16 51.78 18.32
N ASP A 58 11.34 52.13 18.73
CA ASP A 58 12.42 51.32 19.26
C ASP A 58 12.04 50.81 20.65
N ALA A 59 12.13 49.47 20.88
CA ALA A 59 12.23 48.90 22.22
C ALA A 59 12.71 47.43 22.17
N GLY A 60 13.97 47.25 22.58
CA GLY A 60 14.38 46.12 23.44
C GLY A 60 14.22 44.71 22.94
N ALA A 61 15.27 44.11 22.39
CA ALA A 61 15.38 42.67 22.17
C ALA A 61 15.48 41.89 23.49
N PRO A 62 14.74 40.78 23.64
CA PRO A 62 15.19 39.62 24.40
C PRO A 62 15.78 38.59 23.46
N ASN A 63 16.99 38.20 23.76
CA ASN A 63 17.77 37.14 23.18
C ASN A 63 17.02 35.79 23.35
N THR A 64 16.30 35.38 22.35
CA THR A 64 15.78 34.00 22.28
C THR A 64 16.64 33.23 21.28
N GLY A 65 17.39 32.26 21.81
CA GLY A 65 18.20 31.36 21.03
C GLY A 65 17.39 30.76 19.89
N SER A 66 17.73 31.15 18.67
CA SER A 66 17.27 30.51 17.44
C SER A 66 17.79 29.08 17.45
N ALA A 67 16.91 28.15 17.70
CA ALA A 67 17.14 26.75 17.29
C ALA A 67 17.27 26.79 15.76
N GLU A 68 18.48 26.57 15.29
CA GLU A 68 18.78 26.37 13.87
C GLU A 68 17.87 25.24 13.35
N PRO A 69 17.15 25.42 12.22
CA PRO A 69 16.36 24.33 11.68
C PRO A 69 17.30 23.18 11.34
N ASP A 70 17.03 22.00 11.89
CA ASP A 70 17.76 20.78 11.65
C ASP A 70 18.05 20.65 10.15
N ALA A 71 19.33 20.62 9.79
CA ALA A 71 19.76 20.42 8.41
C ALA A 71 19.13 19.11 7.91
N PRO A 72 18.67 19.04 6.64
CA PRO A 72 18.02 17.84 6.11
C PRO A 72 18.95 16.65 6.33
N LYS A 73 18.51 15.67 7.13
CA LYS A 73 19.25 14.43 7.35
C LYS A 73 19.57 13.85 5.99
N LYS A 74 20.87 13.75 5.68
CA LYS A 74 21.38 13.12 4.46
C LYS A 74 20.71 11.77 4.33
N ALA A 75 20.00 11.53 3.22
CA ALA A 75 19.30 10.26 2.97
C ALA A 75 20.29 9.10 3.16
N SER A 76 20.13 8.36 4.24
CA SER A 76 20.91 7.13 4.44
C SER A 76 20.33 6.05 3.53
N ALA A 77 21.20 5.22 2.94
CA ALA A 77 20.75 4.07 2.17
C ALA A 77 19.82 3.20 3.04
N PRO A 78 18.72 2.68 2.49
CA PRO A 78 17.81 1.81 3.23
C PRO A 78 18.54 0.59 3.82
N ASP A 79 18.27 0.27 5.08
CA ASP A 79 18.94 -0.79 5.83
C ASP A 79 18.43 -2.18 5.39
N PRO A 80 19.29 -3.07 4.83
CA PRO A 80 18.89 -4.43 4.46
C PRO A 80 18.48 -5.31 5.65
N HIS A 81 18.89 -4.97 6.87
CA HIS A 81 18.44 -5.68 8.07
C HIS A 81 16.97 -5.36 8.39
N ARG A 82 16.54 -4.15 8.07
CA ARG A 82 15.18 -3.69 8.24
C ARG A 82 14.26 -4.08 7.06
N TYR A 83 14.82 -4.16 5.86
CA TYR A 83 14.12 -4.49 4.61
C TYR A 83 14.79 -5.70 3.96
N ARG A 84 14.46 -6.90 4.47
CA ARG A 84 15.17 -8.15 4.18
C ARG A 84 15.20 -8.53 2.69
N TRP A 85 14.24 -8.06 1.89
CA TRP A 85 14.27 -8.29 0.44
C TRP A 85 15.43 -7.58 -0.26
N LEU A 86 15.97 -6.48 0.30
CA LEU A 86 17.12 -5.76 -0.28
C LEU A 86 18.41 -6.57 -0.30
N GLY A 87 18.52 -7.60 0.54
CA GLY A 87 19.65 -8.52 0.57
C GLY A 87 19.32 -9.91 0.01
N ALA A 88 18.10 -10.14 -0.48
CA ALA A 88 17.67 -11.45 -0.91
C ALA A 88 18.12 -11.74 -2.36
N GLU A 89 18.68 -12.93 -2.56
CA GLU A 89 19.06 -13.39 -3.89
C GLU A 89 17.83 -13.69 -4.76
N ASN A 90 17.99 -13.51 -6.07
CA ASN A 90 17.00 -13.87 -7.09
C ASN A 90 15.68 -13.07 -7.08
N LEU A 91 15.56 -11.99 -6.30
CA LEU A 91 14.44 -11.08 -6.39
C LEU A 91 14.73 -9.96 -7.39
N LYS A 92 13.71 -9.62 -8.20
CA LYS A 92 13.78 -8.50 -9.15
C LYS A 92 12.97 -7.33 -8.60
N TYR A 93 13.66 -6.32 -8.12
CA TYR A 93 13.06 -5.06 -7.66
C TYR A 93 13.93 -3.89 -8.11
N PRO A 94 13.35 -2.68 -8.25
CA PRO A 94 14.13 -1.50 -8.61
C PRO A 94 15.09 -1.13 -7.47
N ALA A 95 16.26 -0.56 -7.83
CA ALA A 95 17.23 -0.12 -6.83
C ALA A 95 16.61 0.92 -5.88
N ALA A 96 16.82 0.72 -4.59
CA ALA A 96 16.41 1.66 -3.55
C ALA A 96 17.38 2.84 -3.52
N VAL A 97 16.87 4.08 -3.50
CA VAL A 97 17.69 5.30 -3.51
C VAL A 97 17.52 6.15 -2.25
N GLU A 98 16.37 6.09 -1.59
CA GLU A 98 16.05 6.83 -0.38
C GLU A 98 14.85 6.22 0.36
N SER A 99 14.53 6.74 1.54
CA SER A 99 13.35 6.31 2.30
C SER A 99 12.10 7.15 1.95
N LEU A 100 10.92 6.61 2.28
CA LEU A 100 9.63 7.29 2.14
C LEU A 100 9.65 8.67 2.84
N GLU A 101 10.09 8.70 4.09
CA GLU A 101 10.11 9.94 4.89
C GLU A 101 11.08 11.00 4.34
N ALA A 102 12.17 10.57 3.72
CA ALA A 102 13.14 11.47 3.10
C ALA A 102 12.57 12.12 1.83
N ARG A 103 11.85 11.34 1.00
CA ARG A 103 11.25 11.87 -0.23
C ARG A 103 10.03 12.75 0.01
N PHE A 104 9.27 12.47 1.04
CA PHE A 104 8.03 13.17 1.32
C PHE A 104 8.08 13.92 2.65
N PRO A 105 8.78 15.08 2.73
CA PRO A 105 8.70 15.93 3.90
C PRO A 105 7.23 16.33 4.18
N THR A 106 6.91 16.62 5.43
CA THR A 106 5.57 17.09 5.79
C THR A 106 5.26 18.42 5.11
N PRO A 107 4.00 18.67 4.73
CA PRO A 107 3.59 19.97 4.22
C PRO A 107 3.82 21.07 5.28
N PRO A 108 4.00 22.34 4.87
CA PRO A 108 4.20 23.45 5.80
C PRO A 108 3.13 23.49 6.90
N GLY A 109 3.58 23.56 8.15
CA GLY A 109 2.72 23.62 9.34
C GLY A 109 2.16 22.28 9.80
N TYR A 110 2.55 21.17 9.17
CA TYR A 110 2.22 19.81 9.62
C TYR A 110 3.44 19.14 10.25
N GLU A 111 3.20 18.36 11.28
CA GLU A 111 4.18 17.49 11.92
C GLU A 111 3.73 16.04 11.83
N ARG A 112 4.67 15.11 11.68
CA ARG A 112 4.34 13.67 11.69
C ARG A 112 3.71 13.27 13.01
N VAL A 113 2.61 12.53 12.96
CA VAL A 113 2.02 11.98 14.19
C VAL A 113 3.04 11.05 14.88
N PRO A 114 3.13 11.07 16.23
CA PRO A 114 4.00 10.15 16.94
C PRO A 114 3.62 8.68 16.66
N VAL A 115 4.62 7.84 16.48
CA VAL A 115 4.47 6.38 16.37
C VAL A 115 5.42 5.70 17.33
N ALA A 116 5.04 4.56 17.87
CA ALA A 116 5.92 3.81 18.77
C ALA A 116 7.17 3.30 18.00
N PRO A 117 8.35 3.29 18.65
CA PRO A 117 9.54 2.69 18.07
C PRO A 117 9.30 1.22 17.69
N ALA A 118 9.88 0.77 16.60
CA ALA A 118 9.73 -0.57 16.03
C ALA A 118 8.27 -0.97 15.67
N SER A 119 7.31 -0.02 15.70
CA SER A 119 5.95 -0.26 15.22
C SER A 119 5.91 -0.42 13.70
N PHE A 120 4.81 -0.96 13.19
CA PHE A 120 4.58 -1.06 11.74
C PHE A 120 4.59 0.33 11.09
N GLY A 121 4.00 1.33 11.73
CA GLY A 121 4.00 2.70 11.22
C GLY A 121 5.39 3.33 11.14
N GLU A 122 6.24 3.10 12.16
CA GLU A 122 7.63 3.58 12.12
C GLU A 122 8.43 2.86 11.02
N TRP A 123 8.19 1.56 10.83
CA TRP A 123 8.80 0.78 9.77
C TRP A 123 8.37 1.27 8.37
N LEU A 124 7.09 1.60 8.18
CA LEU A 124 6.59 2.14 6.90
C LEU A 124 7.22 3.47 6.51
N ARG A 125 7.53 4.35 7.45
CA ARG A 125 8.22 5.63 7.17
C ARG A 125 9.59 5.45 6.52
N GLY A 126 10.29 4.41 6.91
CA GLY A 126 11.59 4.08 6.32
C GLY A 126 11.52 3.26 5.03
N LEU A 127 10.35 2.96 4.46
CA LEU A 127 10.22 2.14 3.25
C LEU A 127 11.16 2.62 2.14
N PRO A 128 11.95 1.70 1.55
CA PRO A 128 12.85 2.05 0.45
C PRO A 128 12.07 2.41 -0.80
N LEU A 129 12.41 3.53 -1.40
CA LEU A 129 11.82 4.00 -2.65
C LEU A 129 12.80 3.88 -3.80
N ALA A 130 12.28 3.56 -4.96
CA ALA A 130 13.00 3.56 -6.22
C ALA A 130 13.24 4.99 -6.74
N ALA A 131 14.13 5.13 -7.74
CA ALA A 131 14.35 6.41 -8.40
C ALA A 131 13.02 6.99 -8.95
N ALA A 132 12.92 8.32 -9.01
CA ALA A 132 11.72 9.01 -9.49
C ALA A 132 11.33 8.64 -10.94
N SER A 133 12.31 8.20 -11.73
CA SER A 133 12.09 7.72 -13.12
C SER A 133 11.64 6.26 -13.22
N THR A 134 11.26 5.62 -12.11
CA THR A 134 10.86 4.21 -12.13
C THR A 134 9.37 4.09 -12.47
N PRO A 135 9.00 3.36 -13.54
CA PRO A 135 7.61 3.09 -13.86
C PRO A 135 7.00 2.07 -12.90
N VAL A 136 5.69 2.06 -12.78
CA VAL A 136 4.95 0.94 -12.18
C VAL A 136 4.90 -0.18 -13.20
N VAL A 137 5.38 -1.35 -12.83
CA VAL A 137 5.39 -2.55 -13.70
C VAL A 137 4.53 -3.66 -13.10
N ASN A 138 4.04 -4.57 -13.96
CA ASN A 138 3.36 -5.78 -13.52
C ASN A 138 4.35 -6.91 -13.20
N ASN A 139 3.83 -8.06 -12.78
CA ASN A 139 4.61 -9.27 -12.48
C ASN A 139 5.35 -9.87 -13.69
N SER A 140 4.96 -9.51 -14.91
CA SER A 140 5.67 -9.88 -16.14
C SER A 140 6.77 -8.88 -16.53
N GLY A 141 6.81 -7.71 -15.88
CA GLY A 141 7.75 -6.63 -16.15
C GLY A 141 7.24 -5.59 -17.15
N ASP A 142 5.99 -5.70 -17.60
CA ASP A 142 5.38 -4.72 -18.50
C ASP A 142 5.01 -3.45 -17.74
N THR A 143 5.20 -2.30 -18.36
CA THR A 143 4.82 -1.01 -17.79
C THR A 143 3.30 -0.87 -17.70
N VAL A 144 2.80 -0.69 -16.47
CA VAL A 144 1.39 -0.41 -16.16
C VAL A 144 1.14 1.10 -16.14
N TYR A 145 2.01 1.84 -15.45
CA TYR A 145 2.00 3.31 -15.44
C TYR A 145 3.40 3.83 -15.74
N PRO A 146 3.55 4.79 -16.63
CA PRO A 146 4.85 5.39 -16.93
C PRO A 146 5.37 6.16 -15.70
N ALA A 147 6.67 6.47 -15.69
CA ALA A 147 7.31 7.15 -14.55
C ALA A 147 6.78 8.57 -14.29
N ASP A 148 6.19 9.21 -15.29
CA ASP A 148 5.59 10.54 -15.23
C ASP A 148 4.06 10.51 -15.03
N ASP A 149 3.48 9.36 -14.74
CA ASP A 149 2.05 9.24 -14.43
C ASP A 149 1.64 10.22 -13.33
N PRO A 150 0.60 11.07 -13.58
CA PRO A 150 0.23 12.13 -12.64
C PRO A 150 -0.33 11.63 -11.31
N TYR A 151 -0.62 10.34 -11.19
CA TYR A 151 -1.21 9.73 -10.00
C TYR A 151 -0.25 8.83 -9.23
N VAL A 152 0.98 8.67 -9.71
CA VAL A 152 2.07 7.93 -9.05
C VAL A 152 3.11 8.89 -8.52
N ALA A 153 3.31 8.94 -7.21
CA ALA A 153 4.32 9.78 -6.57
C ALA A 153 5.68 9.10 -6.47
N ALA A 154 5.68 7.80 -6.20
CA ALA A 154 6.89 6.99 -6.09
C ALA A 154 6.56 5.50 -6.19
N VAL A 155 7.52 4.70 -6.63
CA VAL A 155 7.47 3.23 -6.58
C VAL A 155 8.26 2.76 -5.36
N ILE A 156 7.68 1.87 -4.56
CA ILE A 156 8.37 1.21 -3.45
C ILE A 156 9.33 0.19 -4.03
N ALA A 157 10.58 0.20 -3.58
CA ALA A 157 11.63 -0.69 -4.07
C ALA A 157 11.49 -2.09 -3.47
N ILE A 158 10.43 -2.79 -3.85
CA ILE A 158 10.12 -4.18 -3.48
C ILE A 158 9.72 -4.97 -4.72
N ASP A 159 9.97 -6.27 -4.72
CA ASP A 159 9.59 -7.15 -5.83
C ASP A 159 8.07 -7.32 -5.94
N VAL A 160 7.57 -7.45 -7.15
CA VAL A 160 6.15 -7.79 -7.39
C VAL A 160 5.91 -9.30 -7.20
N GLY A 161 6.96 -10.12 -7.30
CA GLY A 161 6.85 -11.57 -7.35
C GLY A 161 6.68 -12.09 -8.78
N ALA A 162 6.82 -13.40 -8.96
CA ALA A 162 6.71 -14.04 -10.27
C ALA A 162 5.27 -14.37 -10.67
N GLY A 163 4.37 -14.46 -9.69
CA GLY A 163 2.95 -14.78 -9.89
C GLY A 163 2.06 -13.53 -9.88
N ASP A 164 0.87 -13.65 -10.43
CA ASP A 164 -0.19 -12.64 -10.34
C ASP A 164 -0.88 -12.69 -8.96
N LEU A 165 -0.12 -12.39 -7.88
CA LEU A 165 -0.55 -12.56 -6.49
C LEU A 165 -0.63 -11.25 -5.71
N GLN A 166 0.36 -10.36 -5.82
CA GLN A 166 0.45 -9.15 -5.00
C GLN A 166 -0.53 -8.08 -5.51
N GLN A 167 -1.80 -8.26 -5.21
CA GLN A 167 -2.88 -7.37 -5.64
C GLN A 167 -3.54 -6.73 -4.41
N SER A 168 -3.95 -5.47 -4.50
CA SER A 168 -4.82 -4.81 -3.53
C SER A 168 -4.49 -5.16 -2.04
N SER A 169 -5.33 -5.94 -1.35
CA SER A 169 -5.13 -6.35 0.05
C SER A 169 -3.87 -7.21 0.27
N ASP A 170 -3.37 -7.89 -0.77
CA ASP A 170 -2.14 -8.65 -0.65
C ASP A 170 -0.91 -7.77 -0.44
N ALA A 171 -0.95 -6.53 -0.95
CA ALA A 171 0.07 -5.53 -0.68
C ALA A 171 0.15 -5.17 0.81
N VAL A 172 -1.01 -5.02 1.47
CA VAL A 172 -1.09 -4.78 2.92
C VAL A 172 -0.55 -6.00 3.68
N THR A 173 -1.02 -7.19 3.31
CA THR A 173 -0.57 -8.47 3.88
C THR A 173 0.95 -8.64 3.73
N ARG A 174 1.49 -8.35 2.53
CA ARG A 174 2.92 -8.45 2.24
C ARG A 174 3.75 -7.52 3.13
N LEU A 175 3.44 -6.24 3.18
CA LEU A 175 4.23 -5.28 3.98
C LEU A 175 4.12 -5.56 5.48
N HIS A 176 2.94 -5.94 5.97
CA HIS A 176 2.77 -6.32 7.37
C HIS A 176 3.58 -7.57 7.73
N ALA A 177 3.59 -8.59 6.87
CA ALA A 177 4.38 -9.80 7.08
C ALA A 177 5.89 -9.51 7.03
N GLU A 178 6.36 -8.66 6.12
CA GLU A 178 7.76 -8.22 6.02
C GLU A 178 8.23 -7.50 7.29
N TRP A 179 7.39 -6.62 7.84
CA TRP A 179 7.67 -5.98 9.11
C TRP A 179 7.79 -6.98 10.26
N LEU A 180 6.85 -7.93 10.36
CA LEU A 180 6.90 -8.97 11.40
C LEU A 180 8.15 -9.83 11.26
N TRP A 181 8.52 -10.21 10.03
CA TRP A 181 9.74 -10.95 9.75
C TRP A 181 10.99 -10.16 10.16
N ALA A 182 11.09 -8.90 9.75
CA ALA A 182 12.23 -8.03 10.06
C ALA A 182 12.38 -7.72 11.56
N SER A 183 11.27 -7.82 12.31
CA SER A 183 11.21 -7.59 13.75
C SER A 183 11.36 -8.88 14.58
N ASP A 184 11.78 -9.99 13.96
CA ASP A 184 11.89 -11.33 14.56
C ASP A 184 10.60 -11.84 15.24
N ARG A 185 9.44 -11.33 14.79
CA ARG A 185 8.09 -11.69 15.29
C ARG A 185 7.43 -12.73 14.39
N VAL A 186 8.18 -13.74 14.02
CA VAL A 186 7.76 -14.77 13.04
C VAL A 186 6.54 -15.58 13.49
N ASP A 187 6.34 -15.76 14.79
CA ASP A 187 5.17 -16.46 15.34
C ASP A 187 3.87 -15.66 15.20
N ALA A 188 3.97 -14.34 15.08
CA ALA A 188 2.82 -13.46 14.81
C ALA A 188 2.38 -13.49 13.34
N ILE A 189 3.19 -14.01 12.42
CA ILE A 189 2.85 -14.14 11.00
C ILE A 189 1.79 -15.22 10.84
N SER A 190 0.53 -14.80 10.74
CA SER A 190 -0.60 -15.70 10.54
C SER A 190 -1.74 -14.97 9.84
N TYR A 191 -2.25 -15.53 8.77
CA TYR A 191 -3.37 -15.01 7.98
C TYR A 191 -4.42 -16.10 7.80
N ARG A 192 -5.54 -15.77 7.20
CA ARG A 192 -6.64 -16.71 7.03
C ARG A 192 -6.96 -16.93 5.55
N SER A 193 -7.20 -18.17 5.17
CA SER A 193 -7.62 -18.50 3.81
C SER A 193 -9.11 -18.23 3.58
N ALA A 194 -9.52 -18.14 2.31
CA ALA A 194 -10.93 -18.05 1.92
C ALA A 194 -11.76 -19.25 2.40
N SER A 195 -11.13 -20.42 2.59
CA SER A 195 -11.74 -21.61 3.17
C SER A 195 -11.71 -21.64 4.72
N LYS A 196 -11.40 -20.50 5.35
CA LYS A 196 -11.34 -20.30 6.82
C LYS A 196 -10.24 -21.09 7.53
N LEU A 197 -9.22 -21.58 6.81
CA LEU A 197 -8.05 -22.21 7.42
C LEU A 197 -7.08 -21.11 7.88
N ASP A 198 -6.58 -21.22 9.11
CA ASP A 198 -5.50 -20.37 9.58
C ASP A 198 -4.16 -20.80 9.00
N MET A 199 -3.38 -19.83 8.52
CA MET A 199 -2.13 -20.05 7.82
C MET A 199 -0.94 -19.45 8.59
N PRO A 200 -0.63 -19.96 9.82
CA PRO A 200 0.51 -19.48 10.58
C PRO A 200 1.82 -19.93 9.95
N PHE A 201 2.80 -19.02 9.90
CA PHE A 201 4.14 -19.31 9.38
C PHE A 201 4.85 -20.43 10.16
N SER A 202 4.57 -20.58 11.45
CA SER A 202 5.14 -21.63 12.29
C SER A 202 4.88 -23.05 11.75
N ARG A 203 3.77 -23.28 11.05
CA ARG A 203 3.51 -24.56 10.36
C ARG A 203 4.44 -24.76 9.16
N TRP A 204 4.71 -23.68 8.42
CA TRP A 204 5.65 -23.72 7.30
C TRP A 204 7.07 -24.05 7.77
N ALA A 205 7.54 -23.42 8.85
CA ALA A 205 8.81 -23.70 9.48
C ALA A 205 8.91 -25.15 9.97
N LYS A 206 7.78 -25.76 10.40
CA LYS A 206 7.70 -27.19 10.75
C LYS A 206 7.63 -28.13 9.54
N GLY A 207 7.90 -27.65 8.32
CA GLY A 207 7.92 -28.46 7.10
C GLY A 207 6.56 -28.77 6.50
N GLN A 208 5.50 -28.09 6.95
CA GLN A 208 4.17 -28.22 6.36
C GLN A 208 4.01 -27.25 5.18
N ARG A 209 3.14 -27.62 4.24
CA ARG A 209 2.80 -26.82 3.06
C ARG A 209 1.29 -26.83 2.84
N LEU A 210 0.78 -25.75 2.24
CA LEU A 210 -0.63 -25.66 1.84
C LEU A 210 -0.83 -26.41 0.52
N LEU A 211 -1.80 -27.30 0.48
CA LEU A 211 -2.22 -28.00 -0.74
C LEU A 211 -3.71 -27.80 -0.99
N PRO A 212 -4.12 -27.58 -2.26
CA PRO A 212 -5.50 -27.44 -2.64
C PRO A 212 -6.23 -28.78 -2.61
N SER A 213 -7.53 -28.72 -2.30
CA SER A 213 -8.49 -29.80 -2.50
C SER A 213 -9.86 -29.20 -2.83
N GLY A 214 -10.16 -29.07 -4.11
CA GLY A 214 -11.31 -28.30 -4.59
C GLY A 214 -11.21 -26.83 -4.16
N PRO A 215 -12.26 -26.24 -3.58
CA PRO A 215 -12.25 -24.85 -3.10
C PRO A 215 -11.53 -24.67 -1.76
N ASN A 216 -11.04 -25.73 -1.15
CA ASN A 216 -10.40 -25.72 0.16
C ASN A 216 -8.88 -25.88 0.04
N VAL A 217 -8.18 -25.49 1.11
CA VAL A 217 -6.75 -25.70 1.26
C VAL A 217 -6.47 -26.40 2.60
N PHE A 218 -5.46 -27.26 2.63
CA PHE A 218 -5.08 -28.05 3.80
C PHE A 218 -3.58 -28.00 4.03
N TRP A 219 -3.20 -28.14 5.30
CA TRP A 219 -1.82 -28.35 5.68
C TRP A 219 -1.42 -29.82 5.52
N VAL A 220 -0.31 -30.06 4.81
CA VAL A 220 0.31 -31.37 4.67
C VAL A 220 1.78 -31.31 5.01
N VAL A 221 2.31 -32.40 5.57
CA VAL A 221 3.75 -32.53 5.85
C VAL A 221 4.48 -32.82 4.54
N LYS A 222 5.43 -31.97 4.16
CA LYS A 222 6.26 -32.07 2.94
C LYS A 222 7.76 -32.10 3.23
N GLY A 223 8.15 -31.77 4.45
CA GLY A 223 9.55 -31.71 4.83
C GLY A 223 9.77 -31.88 6.32
N LYS A 224 11.01 -31.76 6.76
CA LYS A 224 11.38 -31.72 8.17
C LYS A 224 11.36 -30.28 8.69
N PRO A 225 11.16 -30.08 10.00
CA PRO A 225 11.38 -28.78 10.63
C PRO A 225 12.80 -28.29 10.37
N LYS A 226 12.96 -27.00 10.14
CA LYS A 226 14.25 -26.32 9.98
C LYS A 226 14.12 -24.86 10.37
N ASP A 227 15.24 -24.21 10.64
CA ASP A 227 15.27 -22.76 10.77
C ASP A 227 14.93 -22.15 9.42
N PRO A 228 13.89 -21.29 9.36
CA PRO A 228 13.40 -20.76 8.10
C PRO A 228 14.33 -19.68 7.56
N THR A 229 14.55 -19.71 6.25
CA THR A 229 15.24 -18.64 5.52
C THR A 229 14.23 -17.59 5.03
N TYR A 230 14.73 -16.42 4.58
CA TYR A 230 13.89 -15.43 3.93
C TYR A 230 13.17 -15.99 2.68
N SER A 231 13.81 -16.89 1.94
CA SER A 231 13.17 -17.60 0.82
C SER A 231 12.01 -18.48 1.27
N ASP A 232 12.11 -19.16 2.42
CA ASP A 232 10.99 -19.92 2.99
C ASP A 232 9.83 -19.01 3.40
N PHE A 233 10.14 -17.87 4.01
CA PHE A 233 9.16 -16.83 4.34
C PHE A 233 8.47 -16.31 3.10
N ARG A 234 9.22 -15.96 2.04
CA ARG A 234 8.67 -15.43 0.81
C ARG A 234 7.72 -16.42 0.12
N GLN A 235 8.09 -17.71 0.05
CA GLN A 235 7.22 -18.78 -0.46
C GLN A 235 5.95 -18.95 0.37
N ASN A 236 6.04 -18.79 1.70
CA ASN A 236 4.85 -18.83 2.55
C ASN A 236 3.90 -17.67 2.24
N ILE A 237 4.43 -16.46 2.08
CA ILE A 237 3.60 -15.29 1.77
C ILE A 237 2.96 -15.40 0.39
N ASP A 238 3.66 -15.95 -0.60
CA ASP A 238 3.05 -16.26 -1.90
C ASP A 238 1.87 -17.24 -1.76
N ALA A 239 2.04 -18.28 -0.94
CA ALA A 239 0.95 -19.20 -0.66
C ALA A 239 -0.20 -18.57 0.13
N VAL A 240 0.10 -17.63 1.05
CA VAL A 240 -0.93 -16.85 1.76
C VAL A 240 -1.72 -16.01 0.76
N MET A 241 -1.06 -15.21 -0.08
CA MET A 241 -1.71 -14.35 -1.08
C MET A 241 -2.58 -15.16 -2.06
N LEU A 242 -2.14 -16.36 -2.45
CA LEU A 242 -2.92 -17.26 -3.31
C LEU A 242 -4.25 -17.69 -2.69
N TRP A 243 -4.33 -17.82 -1.36
CA TRP A 243 -5.49 -18.37 -0.66
C TRP A 243 -6.27 -17.34 0.18
N SER A 244 -5.79 -16.12 0.31
CA SER A 244 -6.47 -15.02 0.98
C SER A 244 -7.17 -14.07 0.00
N ASN A 245 -7.94 -13.12 0.54
CA ASN A 245 -8.59 -12.05 -0.19
C ASN A 245 -8.99 -10.91 0.76
N ASN A 246 -9.61 -9.86 0.27
CA ASN A 246 -10.07 -8.73 1.06
C ASN A 246 -10.97 -9.14 2.25
N VAL A 247 -11.88 -10.10 2.05
CA VAL A 247 -12.77 -10.58 3.12
C VAL A 247 -11.98 -11.27 4.23
N THR A 248 -10.99 -12.08 3.88
CA THR A 248 -10.14 -12.76 4.87
C THR A 248 -9.20 -11.81 5.58
N LEU A 249 -8.70 -10.77 4.91
CA LEU A 249 -7.93 -9.72 5.55
C LEU A 249 -8.78 -8.98 6.60
N ALA A 250 -10.02 -8.63 6.28
CA ALA A 250 -10.97 -8.03 7.24
C ALA A 250 -11.15 -8.87 8.50
N THR A 251 -11.12 -10.22 8.41
CA THR A 251 -11.23 -11.09 9.61
C THR A 251 -10.01 -11.05 10.52
N ARG A 252 -8.90 -10.46 10.07
CA ARG A 252 -7.64 -10.30 10.81
C ARG A 252 -7.42 -8.87 11.29
N ALA A 253 -8.23 -7.96 10.80
CA ALA A 253 -8.16 -6.55 11.14
C ALA A 253 -9.14 -6.18 12.25
N THR A 254 -8.86 -5.07 12.91
CA THR A 254 -9.74 -4.42 13.86
C THR A 254 -10.21 -3.10 13.25
N HIS A 255 -11.51 -2.86 13.29
CA HIS A 255 -12.08 -1.61 12.79
C HIS A 255 -11.64 -0.41 13.65
N VAL A 256 -11.19 0.67 13.00
CA VAL A 256 -10.81 1.93 13.66
C VAL A 256 -12.02 2.86 13.64
N SER A 257 -12.81 2.84 14.71
CA SER A 257 -14.06 3.60 14.80
C SER A 257 -13.87 5.12 14.88
N GLU A 258 -12.71 5.57 15.39
CA GLU A 258 -12.41 6.98 15.59
C GLU A 258 -11.41 7.49 14.54
N PRO A 259 -11.83 8.24 13.54
CA PRO A 259 -10.94 8.79 12.51
C PRO A 259 -9.76 9.60 13.07
N ALA A 260 -9.94 10.18 14.25
CA ALA A 260 -8.88 10.89 14.96
C ALA A 260 -7.72 9.98 15.41
N GLN A 261 -7.91 8.67 15.41
CA GLN A 261 -6.88 7.68 15.74
C GLN A 261 -6.13 7.15 14.52
N LEU A 262 -6.39 7.71 13.32
CA LEU A 262 -5.68 7.35 12.09
C LEU A 262 -4.16 7.42 12.32
N THR A 263 -3.45 6.34 12.00
CA THR A 263 -2.00 6.23 12.16
C THR A 263 -1.37 5.49 10.99
N PRO A 264 -0.07 5.65 10.71
CA PRO A 264 0.62 4.83 9.71
C PRO A 264 0.47 3.35 10.04
N GLY A 265 0.14 2.54 9.02
CA GLY A 265 -0.16 1.11 9.16
C GLY A 265 -1.65 0.78 9.16
N ASP A 266 -2.53 1.76 9.35
CA ASP A 266 -3.95 1.60 9.07
C ASP A 266 -4.18 1.46 7.56
N PHE A 267 -5.34 0.93 7.18
CA PHE A 267 -5.69 0.81 5.78
C PHE A 267 -7.20 0.90 5.58
N PHE A 268 -7.60 1.45 4.46
CA PHE A 268 -8.98 1.41 4.01
C PHE A 268 -9.21 0.12 3.24
N LEU A 269 -10.28 -0.61 3.56
CA LEU A 269 -10.56 -1.93 3.00
C LEU A 269 -12.01 -2.08 2.57
N GLN A 270 -12.21 -2.26 1.28
CA GLN A 270 -13.51 -2.64 0.73
C GLN A 270 -13.56 -4.15 0.47
N THR A 271 -14.58 -4.80 1.03
CA THR A 271 -14.81 -6.24 0.87
C THR A 271 -15.93 -6.56 -0.13
N ARG A 272 -16.61 -5.53 -0.66
CA ARG A 272 -17.72 -5.66 -1.61
C ARG A 272 -17.30 -5.31 -3.03
N GLY A 273 -18.07 -5.78 -4.00
CA GLY A 273 -17.79 -5.53 -5.42
C GLY A 273 -16.48 -6.17 -5.84
N LYS A 274 -15.65 -5.41 -6.55
CA LYS A 274 -14.28 -5.85 -6.87
C LYS A 274 -13.36 -5.83 -5.64
N GLY A 275 -13.75 -5.06 -4.62
CA GLY A 275 -12.97 -4.83 -3.42
C GLY A 275 -11.65 -4.08 -3.71
N HIS A 276 -11.18 -3.30 -2.76
CA HIS A 276 -9.87 -2.65 -2.86
C HIS A 276 -9.31 -2.35 -1.48
N ALA A 277 -7.99 -2.24 -1.37
CA ALA A 277 -7.30 -1.83 -0.15
C ALA A 277 -6.29 -0.74 -0.45
N VAL A 278 -6.24 0.26 0.43
CA VAL A 278 -5.28 1.38 0.37
C VAL A 278 -4.62 1.50 1.73
N LEU A 279 -3.30 1.39 1.76
CA LEU A 279 -2.50 1.46 2.99
C LEU A 279 -2.13 2.91 3.32
N VAL A 280 -2.29 3.29 4.58
CA VAL A 280 -1.80 4.55 5.14
C VAL A 280 -0.31 4.39 5.46
N LEU A 281 0.54 4.99 4.64
CA LEU A 281 2.00 4.87 4.76
C LEU A 281 2.60 5.83 5.79
N ASP A 282 2.05 7.05 5.86
CA ASP A 282 2.43 8.05 6.85
C ASP A 282 1.27 9.02 7.13
N VAL A 283 1.28 9.65 8.30
CA VAL A 283 0.28 10.63 8.72
C VAL A 283 0.98 11.85 9.33
N ALA A 284 0.52 13.04 8.96
CA ALA A 284 0.95 14.28 9.57
C ALA A 284 -0.27 15.12 9.99
N GLN A 285 -0.09 15.94 11.02
CA GLN A 285 -1.16 16.71 11.64
C GLN A 285 -0.69 18.13 11.96
N LYS A 286 -1.59 19.10 11.79
CA LYS A 286 -1.41 20.47 12.31
C LYS A 286 -1.81 20.56 13.78
N PRO A 287 -1.35 21.58 14.52
CA PRO A 287 -1.86 21.87 15.88
C PRO A 287 -3.38 22.07 15.94
N THR A 288 -4.00 22.48 14.83
CA THR A 288 -5.47 22.63 14.70
C THR A 288 -6.22 21.31 14.61
N GLY A 289 -5.52 20.17 14.51
CA GLY A 289 -6.14 18.85 14.33
C GLY A 289 -6.33 18.41 12.89
N GLU A 290 -6.10 19.28 11.90
CA GLU A 290 -6.15 18.87 10.47
C GLU A 290 -5.09 17.82 10.18
N ARG A 291 -5.49 16.75 9.47
CA ARG A 291 -4.61 15.62 9.11
C ARG A 291 -4.44 15.46 7.62
N VAL A 292 -3.26 14.99 7.26
CA VAL A 292 -2.93 14.52 5.90
C VAL A 292 -2.23 13.18 5.99
N ALA A 293 -2.37 12.36 4.94
CA ALA A 293 -1.73 11.05 4.88
C ALA A 293 -1.05 10.79 3.54
N LEU A 294 0.05 10.05 3.56
CA LEU A 294 0.57 9.38 2.38
C LEU A 294 -0.15 8.05 2.22
N LEU A 295 -0.66 7.80 1.04
CA LEU A 295 -1.40 6.59 0.73
C LEU A 295 -0.66 5.75 -0.30
N GLY A 296 -0.66 4.42 -0.09
CA GLY A 296 -0.02 3.46 -0.99
C GLY A 296 -0.96 2.34 -1.40
N GLN A 297 -0.74 1.83 -2.60
CA GLN A 297 -1.53 0.73 -3.14
C GLN A 297 -0.74 -0.15 -4.11
N ALA A 298 -1.25 -1.36 -4.34
CA ALA A 298 -1.13 -2.09 -5.59
C ALA A 298 -2.54 -2.34 -6.09
N LEU A 299 -2.83 -2.07 -7.36
CA LEU A 299 -4.17 -2.30 -7.91
C LEU A 299 -4.42 -3.79 -8.14
N GLN A 300 -5.64 -4.11 -8.59
CA GLN A 300 -6.03 -5.47 -8.92
C GLN A 300 -5.30 -5.99 -10.17
N SER A 301 -5.49 -7.28 -10.48
CA SER A 301 -4.85 -7.99 -11.60
C SER A 301 -4.62 -7.12 -12.85
N PRO A 302 -3.40 -7.17 -13.42
CA PRO A 302 -2.28 -7.99 -12.96
C PRO A 302 -1.58 -7.40 -11.73
N ALA A 303 -0.97 -8.28 -10.90
CA ALA A 303 -0.13 -7.87 -9.77
C ALA A 303 0.93 -6.89 -10.25
N GLN A 304 1.14 -5.82 -9.49
CA GLN A 304 2.00 -4.72 -9.91
C GLN A 304 2.80 -4.13 -8.76
N SER A 305 3.75 -3.27 -9.10
CA SER A 305 4.57 -2.54 -8.14
C SER A 305 3.71 -1.81 -7.12
N LEU A 306 4.04 -1.96 -5.85
CA LEU A 306 3.52 -1.08 -4.80
C LEU A 306 3.98 0.35 -5.08
N HIS A 307 3.06 1.30 -5.00
CA HIS A 307 3.38 2.69 -5.26
C HIS A 307 2.65 3.64 -4.31
N VAL A 308 3.30 4.76 -4.05
CA VAL A 308 2.72 5.90 -3.33
C VAL A 308 1.86 6.67 -4.32
N MET A 309 0.62 6.97 -3.93
CA MET A 309 -0.30 7.76 -4.75
C MET A 309 -0.03 9.26 -4.61
N ARG A 310 -0.52 10.04 -5.61
CA ARG A 310 -0.60 11.51 -5.52
C ARG A 310 -1.84 12.03 -6.25
N LEU A 311 -2.25 13.23 -5.90
CA LEU A 311 -3.37 13.95 -6.54
C LEU A 311 -2.83 14.82 -7.69
N GLY A 312 -2.76 14.26 -8.88
CA GLY A 312 -2.19 14.95 -10.03
C GLY A 312 -0.73 15.36 -9.79
N HIS A 313 -0.33 16.54 -10.28
CA HIS A 313 1.04 17.04 -10.09
C HIS A 313 1.24 17.84 -8.79
N ALA A 314 0.21 17.94 -7.94
CA ALA A 314 0.25 18.88 -6.80
C ALA A 314 0.95 18.28 -5.56
N THR A 315 0.44 17.19 -5.00
CA THR A 315 0.95 16.65 -3.73
C THR A 315 0.69 15.15 -3.62
N ALA A 316 1.55 14.46 -2.86
CA ALA A 316 1.34 13.07 -2.44
C ALA A 316 0.57 12.98 -1.10
N TRP A 317 0.41 14.09 -0.39
CA TRP A 317 -0.30 14.13 0.88
C TRP A 317 -1.80 14.36 0.66
N PHE A 318 -2.60 13.36 0.99
CA PHE A 318 -4.06 13.39 0.90
C PHE A 318 -4.66 14.03 2.14
N SER A 319 -5.66 14.91 1.97
CA SER A 319 -6.38 15.52 3.08
C SER A 319 -7.33 14.49 3.72
N MET A 320 -7.18 14.28 5.04
CA MET A 320 -7.98 13.36 5.83
C MET A 320 -9.04 14.15 6.62
N ARG A 321 -10.23 14.32 6.05
CA ARG A 321 -11.30 15.19 6.60
C ARG A 321 -12.61 14.43 6.82
N PRO A 322 -12.75 13.67 7.94
CA PRO A 322 -14.03 13.07 8.27
C PRO A 322 -15.14 14.14 8.42
N PRO A 323 -16.39 13.86 8.03
CA PRO A 323 -16.88 12.59 7.50
C PRO A 323 -16.70 12.40 6.00
N ASN A 324 -16.06 13.33 5.28
CA ASN A 324 -15.87 13.23 3.83
C ASN A 324 -15.11 11.94 3.48
N PRO A 325 -15.50 11.23 2.41
CA PRO A 325 -14.82 10.02 1.98
C PRO A 325 -13.40 10.31 1.51
N VAL A 326 -12.56 9.28 1.51
CA VAL A 326 -11.22 9.30 0.93
C VAL A 326 -11.33 8.86 -0.52
N LEU A 327 -11.01 9.78 -1.43
CA LEU A 327 -11.05 9.53 -2.88
C LEU A 327 -9.66 9.21 -3.38
N THR A 328 -9.51 8.10 -4.09
CA THR A 328 -8.27 7.78 -4.80
C THR A 328 -8.22 8.51 -6.15
N PRO A 329 -7.05 8.75 -6.71
CA PRO A 329 -6.92 9.42 -8.01
C PRO A 329 -7.56 8.66 -9.17
N ARG A 330 -7.81 7.36 -8.98
CA ARG A 330 -8.39 6.48 -10.02
C ARG A 330 -9.86 6.14 -9.79
N GLY A 331 -10.51 6.85 -8.85
CA GLY A 331 -11.96 6.84 -8.69
C GLY A 331 -12.50 5.88 -7.63
N ASP A 332 -11.63 5.23 -6.83
CA ASP A 332 -12.13 4.50 -5.67
C ASP A 332 -12.51 5.49 -4.56
N GLU A 333 -13.59 5.22 -3.88
CA GLU A 333 -14.11 6.01 -2.78
C GLU A 333 -14.22 5.15 -1.52
N PHE A 334 -13.53 5.54 -0.45
CA PHE A 334 -13.54 4.85 0.84
C PHE A 334 -14.25 5.69 1.89
N SER A 335 -15.18 5.08 2.60
CA SER A 335 -15.77 5.69 3.79
C SER A 335 -14.85 5.48 5.01
N TRP A 336 -15.07 6.25 6.07
CA TRP A 336 -14.36 6.03 7.34
C TRP A 336 -14.74 4.72 8.03
N ALA A 337 -15.88 4.13 7.66
CA ALA A 337 -16.28 2.80 8.10
C ALA A 337 -15.45 1.67 7.45
N ASP A 338 -14.66 1.98 6.42
CA ASP A 338 -13.75 1.03 5.77
C ASP A 338 -12.34 1.05 6.40
N LEU A 339 -12.11 1.85 7.47
CA LEU A 339 -10.80 2.01 8.09
C LEU A 339 -10.52 0.85 9.05
N GLU A 340 -9.44 0.13 8.78
CA GLU A 340 -9.04 -1.08 9.47
C GLU A 340 -7.58 -1.00 9.94
N ARG A 341 -7.23 -1.82 10.94
CA ARG A 341 -5.87 -1.96 11.48
C ARG A 341 -5.51 -3.41 11.68
N LEU A 342 -4.34 -3.83 11.19
CA LEU A 342 -3.74 -5.11 11.57
C LEU A 342 -2.97 -4.93 12.89
N GLU A 343 -3.46 -5.59 13.92
CA GLU A 343 -2.69 -5.72 15.15
C GLU A 343 -1.93 -7.04 15.15
N PRO A 344 -0.70 -7.07 15.69
CA PRO A 344 -0.02 -8.32 15.93
C PRO A 344 -0.89 -9.18 16.86
N LYS A 345 -1.00 -10.49 16.56
CA LYS A 345 -1.60 -11.40 17.54
C LYS A 345 -0.92 -11.17 18.89
N LYS A 346 -1.69 -10.89 19.92
CA LYS A 346 -1.19 -10.99 21.29
C LYS A 346 -0.83 -12.46 21.49
N ASP A 347 0.36 -12.69 22.01
CA ASP A 347 0.76 -14.03 22.44
C ASP A 347 -0.27 -14.51 23.45
N GLU A 348 -1.01 -15.56 23.11
CA GLU A 348 -1.90 -16.28 24.03
C GLU A 348 -1.07 -17.20 24.92
#